data_6a0aa51bb736e0a6a609a2ba96ea0ac6
#
_entry.id   6a0aa51bb736e0a6a609a2ba96ea0ac6
#
_cell.length_a   1.000
_cell.length_b   1.000
_cell.length_c   1.000
_cell.angle_alpha   90.00
_cell.angle_beta   90.00
_cell.angle_gamma   90.00
#
_symmetry.space_group_name_H-M   'P 1'
#
loop_
_entity.id
_entity.type
_entity.pdbx_description
1 polymer ?
#
loop_
_entity_poly.entity_id
_entity_poly.type
_entity_poly.pdbx_seq_one_letter_code
_entity_poly.pdbx_strand_id
1 'polypeptide(L)'
;MKRNLKILKKSKDGLVSDFCIVCTPRSGSYYLMEYMCKTFGLTEGNEWFGRNKAVDLSVPFELKQTRLDIDWTVNEDLLTPEEIQNRLNHLQNFPVPFCIKAMPLQFTNTIEQVDLPKQERIEFALEILKQFDLIWFQRKDKISHFCFELTAMACSQPDYPRDREFSMYDPEKRATPKPQSFTATEKDFEKYIFREEFTDELMSWFDAPQIIYEDFIEDRDACIMEVAEWYDIKPDFKEENKREIIHNPDYTEIFTNYKEIETWFR
;
A
#
# COMPACT_ATOMS: atom_id res chain seq x y z
N MET A 1 13.00 -18.06 18.55
CA MET A 1 11.63 -18.55 18.77
C MET A 1 10.70 -17.43 18.41
N LYS A 2 10.22 -17.39 17.15
CA LYS A 2 9.28 -16.34 16.67
C LYS A 2 7.97 -16.50 17.45
N ARG A 3 7.60 -15.53 18.26
CA ARG A 3 6.28 -15.48 18.88
C ARG A 3 5.32 -14.90 17.82
N ASN A 4 4.47 -15.73 17.24
CA ASN A 4 3.35 -15.21 16.48
C ASN A 4 2.54 -14.32 17.42
N LEU A 5 2.59 -13.03 17.18
CA LEU A 5 1.72 -12.07 17.85
C LEU A 5 0.31 -12.35 17.31
N LYS A 6 -0.47 -13.18 18.02
CA LYS A 6 -1.90 -13.22 17.78
C LYS A 6 -2.42 -11.83 18.12
N ILE A 7 -2.84 -11.10 17.11
CA ILE A 7 -3.64 -9.91 17.31
C ILE A 7 -4.89 -10.38 18.03
N LEU A 8 -5.01 -9.98 19.29
CA LEU A 8 -6.21 -10.26 20.05
C LEU A 8 -7.35 -9.54 19.34
N LYS A 9 -8.26 -10.30 18.74
CA LYS A 9 -9.49 -9.80 18.16
C LYS A 9 -10.07 -8.75 19.10
N LYS A 10 -10.01 -7.48 18.70
CA LYS A 10 -10.78 -6.41 19.32
C LYS A 10 -12.17 -6.38 18.69
N SER A 11 -12.85 -7.50 18.66
CA SER A 11 -14.28 -7.50 18.42
C SER A 11 -14.95 -6.94 19.67
N LYS A 12 -15.24 -5.66 19.69
CA LYS A 12 -16.26 -5.11 20.57
C LYS A 12 -17.61 -5.44 19.95
N ASP A 13 -18.27 -6.48 20.46
CA ASP A 13 -19.71 -6.73 20.31
C ASP A 13 -20.26 -6.71 18.86
N GLY A 14 -19.61 -7.41 17.91
CA GLY A 14 -20.09 -7.52 16.53
C GLY A 14 -19.91 -6.27 15.67
N LEU A 15 -19.17 -5.28 16.14
CA LEU A 15 -18.79 -4.10 15.38
C LEU A 15 -17.58 -4.42 14.48
N VAL A 16 -17.64 -3.91 13.27
CA VAL A 16 -16.53 -3.99 12.30
C VAL A 16 -15.31 -3.30 12.88
N SER A 17 -14.14 -3.92 12.73
CA SER A 17 -12.86 -3.43 13.28
C SER A 17 -12.21 -2.38 12.38
N ASP A 18 -11.14 -1.76 12.91
CA ASP A 18 -10.29 -0.85 12.16
C ASP A 18 -9.23 -1.63 11.39
N PHE A 19 -9.29 -1.56 10.06
CA PHE A 19 -8.40 -2.32 9.19
C PHE A 19 -7.18 -1.53 8.72
N CYS A 20 -6.05 -2.23 8.62
CA CYS A 20 -4.86 -1.74 7.94
C CYS A 20 -4.40 -2.73 6.87
N ILE A 21 -4.47 -2.33 5.60
CA ILE A 21 -3.91 -3.07 4.49
C ILE A 21 -2.40 -2.80 4.43
N VAL A 22 -1.62 -3.81 4.77
CA VAL A 22 -0.16 -3.76 4.65
C VAL A 22 0.26 -4.22 3.27
N CYS A 23 0.98 -3.38 2.56
CA CYS A 23 1.35 -3.62 1.17
C CYS A 23 2.64 -2.90 0.79
N THR A 24 3.22 -3.28 -0.33
CA THR A 24 4.27 -2.50 -1.00
C THR A 24 3.68 -1.48 -1.97
N PRO A 25 4.44 -0.45 -2.39
CA PRO A 25 3.96 0.55 -3.34
C PRO A 25 3.43 -0.10 -4.63
N ARG A 26 2.40 0.50 -5.21
CA ARG A 26 1.84 0.07 -6.51
C ARG A 26 1.29 -1.36 -6.57
N SER A 27 1.01 -1.97 -5.45
CA SER A 27 0.41 -3.31 -5.36
C SER A 27 -1.05 -3.39 -5.83
N GLY A 28 -1.74 -2.25 -6.04
CA GLY A 28 -3.18 -2.22 -6.31
C GLY A 28 -4.04 -2.04 -5.05
N SER A 29 -3.41 -1.77 -3.92
CA SER A 29 -4.04 -1.68 -2.59
C SER A 29 -5.15 -0.63 -2.45
N TYR A 30 -5.15 0.43 -3.27
CA TYR A 30 -6.28 1.37 -3.31
C TYR A 30 -7.57 0.70 -3.76
N TYR A 31 -7.47 -0.20 -4.72
CA TYR A 31 -8.62 -0.91 -5.23
C TYR A 31 -9.20 -1.86 -4.19
N LEU A 32 -8.33 -2.61 -3.50
CA LEU A 32 -8.74 -3.46 -2.38
C LEU A 32 -9.39 -2.62 -1.27
N MET A 33 -8.76 -1.52 -0.86
CA MET A 33 -9.28 -0.64 0.20
C MET A 33 -10.66 -0.08 -0.15
N GLU A 34 -10.84 0.47 -1.35
CA GLU A 34 -12.15 0.97 -1.80
C GLU A 34 -13.22 -0.13 -1.79
N TYR A 35 -12.85 -1.32 -2.26
CA TYR A 35 -13.76 -2.46 -2.28
C TYR A 35 -14.17 -2.88 -0.87
N MET A 36 -13.21 -2.98 0.05
CA MET A 36 -13.47 -3.29 1.46
C MET A 36 -14.34 -2.22 2.13
N CYS A 37 -14.01 -0.94 1.92
CA CYS A 37 -14.79 0.15 2.51
C CYS A 37 -16.26 0.09 2.10
N LYS A 38 -16.53 -0.19 0.83
CA LYS A 38 -17.89 -0.33 0.33
C LYS A 38 -18.60 -1.59 0.87
N THR A 39 -17.88 -2.72 0.93
CA THR A 39 -18.45 -4.00 1.34
C THR A 39 -18.71 -4.09 2.84
N PHE A 40 -17.84 -3.48 3.65
CA PHE A 40 -17.97 -3.52 5.11
C PHE A 40 -18.49 -2.21 5.73
N GLY A 41 -18.81 -1.20 4.92
CA GLY A 41 -19.28 0.10 5.41
C GLY A 41 -18.24 0.89 6.19
N LEU A 42 -16.96 0.79 5.80
CA LEU A 42 -15.83 1.45 6.46
C LEU A 42 -15.60 2.86 5.92
N THR A 43 -15.02 3.72 6.75
CA THR A 43 -14.48 4.99 6.30
C THR A 43 -13.11 4.78 5.62
N GLU A 44 -12.93 5.37 4.46
CA GLU A 44 -11.67 5.30 3.71
C GLU A 44 -10.63 6.27 4.29
N GLY A 45 -9.55 5.72 4.85
CA GLY A 45 -8.46 6.50 5.48
C GLY A 45 -7.19 6.61 4.62
N ASN A 46 -7.17 6.03 3.42
CA ASN A 46 -6.05 6.11 2.46
C ASN A 46 -4.68 5.76 3.04
N GLU A 47 -3.63 6.45 2.58
CA GLU A 47 -2.25 6.32 3.08
C GLU A 47 -2.03 7.22 4.30
N TRP A 48 -2.65 6.88 5.42
CA TRP A 48 -2.62 7.72 6.61
C TRP A 48 -1.22 8.07 7.11
N PHE A 49 -0.27 7.17 6.92
CA PHE A 49 1.13 7.37 7.28
C PHE A 49 2.02 7.79 6.10
N GLY A 50 1.43 8.16 4.96
CA GLY A 50 2.18 8.64 3.82
C GLY A 50 2.85 9.99 4.08
N ARG A 51 4.15 10.09 3.80
CA ARG A 51 4.91 11.34 3.97
C ARG A 51 4.41 12.49 3.08
N ASN A 52 3.85 12.15 1.92
CA ASN A 52 3.28 13.10 0.98
C ASN A 52 1.82 13.49 1.31
N LYS A 53 1.40 13.27 2.55
CA LYS A 53 0.05 13.57 3.01
C LYS A 53 0.11 14.50 4.22
N ALA A 54 -0.40 15.71 4.05
CA ALA A 54 -0.78 16.51 5.20
C ALA A 54 -2.08 15.94 5.77
N VAL A 55 -2.06 15.59 7.03
CA VAL A 55 -3.21 15.08 7.78
C VAL A 55 -3.74 16.18 8.66
N ASP A 56 -5.03 16.52 8.53
CA ASP A 56 -5.66 17.49 9.38
C ASP A 56 -6.12 16.83 10.68
N LEU A 57 -5.29 16.93 11.71
CA LEU A 57 -5.57 16.38 13.04
C LEU A 57 -6.49 17.28 13.86
N SER A 58 -6.83 18.48 13.38
CA SER A 58 -7.71 19.41 14.09
C SER A 58 -9.21 19.03 13.99
N VAL A 59 -9.55 18.17 13.03
CA VAL A 59 -10.91 17.69 12.79
C VAL A 59 -11.06 16.27 13.33
N PRO A 60 -11.56 16.06 14.55
CA PRO A 60 -11.50 14.76 15.22
C PRO A 60 -12.39 13.66 14.61
N PHE A 61 -13.29 14.02 13.71
CA PHE A 61 -14.27 13.12 13.10
C PHE A 61 -14.09 12.93 11.58
N GLU A 62 -12.95 13.36 11.04
CA GLU A 62 -12.65 13.22 9.61
C GLU A 62 -11.25 12.63 9.41
N LEU A 63 -11.12 11.69 8.48
CA LEU A 63 -9.84 11.20 8.00
C LEU A 63 -9.39 12.03 6.78
N LYS A 64 -9.24 13.34 7.01
CA LYS A 64 -8.95 14.30 5.95
C LYS A 64 -7.46 14.37 5.67
N GLN A 65 -7.13 14.20 4.41
CA GLN A 65 -5.76 14.27 3.91
C GLN A 65 -5.68 15.20 2.70
N THR A 66 -4.60 15.96 2.63
CA THR A 66 -4.25 16.75 1.44
C THR A 66 -2.94 16.22 0.88
N ARG A 67 -2.89 15.97 -0.42
CA ARG A 67 -1.65 15.59 -1.06
C ARG A 67 -0.70 16.78 -1.09
N LEU A 68 0.52 16.56 -0.62
CA LEU A 68 1.59 17.54 -0.70
C LEU A 68 2.38 17.33 -2.00
N ASP A 69 2.76 18.42 -2.62
CA ASP A 69 3.82 18.43 -3.64
C ASP A 69 5.15 18.35 -2.90
N ILE A 70 5.72 17.17 -2.81
CA ILE A 70 7.02 16.96 -2.19
C ILE A 70 8.07 16.69 -3.26
N ASP A 71 9.25 17.24 -3.07
CA ASP A 71 10.44 16.87 -3.82
C ASP A 71 10.97 15.54 -3.30
N TRP A 72 10.83 14.49 -4.08
CA TRP A 72 11.27 13.13 -3.72
C TRP A 72 12.79 12.99 -3.66
N THR A 73 13.52 13.99 -4.13
CA THR A 73 14.99 14.03 -4.09
C THR A 73 15.52 14.61 -2.78
N VAL A 74 14.66 15.31 -2.01
CA VAL A 74 14.99 15.95 -0.75
C VAL A 74 14.44 15.13 0.42
N ASN A 75 15.25 14.97 1.45
CA ASN A 75 14.97 14.11 2.59
C ASN A 75 14.24 14.80 3.76
N GLU A 76 13.91 16.07 3.62
CA GLU A 76 13.45 16.92 4.72
C GLU A 76 12.01 16.64 5.18
N ASP A 77 11.20 15.97 4.35
CA ASP A 77 9.76 15.76 4.61
C ASP A 77 9.42 14.40 5.21
N LEU A 78 10.33 13.79 5.95
CA LEU A 78 10.07 12.53 6.61
C LEU A 78 9.20 12.74 7.85
N LEU A 79 8.19 11.86 8.01
CA LEU A 79 7.42 11.86 9.25
C LEU A 79 8.34 11.52 10.43
N THR A 80 8.30 12.36 11.44
CA THR A 80 8.98 12.06 12.71
C THR A 80 8.21 10.97 13.49
N PRO A 81 8.85 10.25 14.40
CA PRO A 81 8.17 9.33 15.30
C PRO A 81 7.00 9.98 16.07
N GLU A 82 7.14 11.26 16.43
CA GLU A 82 6.10 12.02 17.10
C GLU A 82 4.89 12.26 16.19
N GLU A 83 5.11 12.63 14.93
CA GLU A 83 4.04 12.81 13.96
C GLU A 83 3.30 11.50 13.68
N ILE A 84 4.03 10.39 13.57
CA ILE A 84 3.43 9.06 13.42
C ILE A 84 2.57 8.74 14.64
N GLN A 85 3.06 9.01 15.85
CA GLN A 85 2.30 8.79 17.08
C GLN A 85 1.05 9.68 17.16
N ASN A 86 1.15 10.95 16.76
CA ASN A 86 0.00 11.86 16.72
C ASN A 86 -1.07 11.38 15.73
N ARG A 87 -0.66 10.91 14.55
CA ARG A 87 -1.57 10.31 13.58
C ARG A 87 -2.23 9.03 14.09
N LEU A 88 -1.47 8.22 14.80
CA LEU A 88 -1.99 7.01 15.43
C LEU A 88 -3.03 7.32 16.53
N ASN A 89 -2.73 8.29 17.40
CA ASN A 89 -3.64 8.75 18.44
C ASN A 89 -4.95 9.28 17.85
N HIS A 90 -4.89 9.97 16.71
CA HIS A 90 -6.09 10.42 16.00
C HIS A 90 -6.94 9.23 15.52
N LEU A 91 -6.33 8.22 14.89
CA LEU A 91 -7.04 7.00 14.48
C LEU A 91 -7.67 6.25 15.66
N GLN A 92 -6.97 6.13 16.77
CA GLN A 92 -7.48 5.45 17.96
C GLN A 92 -8.73 6.13 18.58
N ASN A 93 -8.86 7.45 18.36
CA ASN A 93 -9.99 8.25 18.83
C ASN A 93 -11.06 8.45 17.74
N PHE A 94 -10.85 7.89 16.54
CA PHE A 94 -11.81 8.01 15.46
C PHE A 94 -13.09 7.21 15.79
N PRO A 95 -14.29 7.80 15.63
CA PRO A 95 -15.52 7.25 16.24
C PRO A 95 -16.17 6.12 15.43
N VAL A 96 -15.76 5.91 14.20
CA VAL A 96 -16.36 4.91 13.30
C VAL A 96 -15.30 4.00 12.70
N PRO A 97 -15.64 2.77 12.33
CA PRO A 97 -14.70 1.85 11.71
C PRO A 97 -14.11 2.40 10.40
N PHE A 98 -12.85 2.14 10.17
CA PHE A 98 -12.13 2.63 9.00
C PHE A 98 -11.22 1.57 8.38
N CYS A 99 -10.76 1.85 7.17
CA CYS A 99 -9.71 1.11 6.51
C CYS A 99 -8.62 2.08 6.02
N ILE A 100 -7.40 1.85 6.45
CA ILE A 100 -6.21 2.55 5.97
C ILE A 100 -5.33 1.57 5.20
N LYS A 101 -4.38 2.10 4.46
CA LYS A 101 -3.27 1.31 3.94
C LYS A 101 -1.94 1.83 4.46
N ALA A 102 -1.03 0.92 4.72
CA ALA A 102 0.30 1.20 5.20
C ALA A 102 1.34 0.49 4.35
N MET A 103 2.36 1.24 3.98
CA MET A 103 3.58 0.67 3.44
C MET A 103 4.60 0.66 4.56
N PRO A 104 5.14 -0.51 4.96
CA PRO A 104 5.99 -0.62 6.15
C PRO A 104 7.15 0.39 6.20
N LEU A 105 7.73 0.71 5.05
CA LEU A 105 8.77 1.73 4.98
C LEU A 105 8.32 3.17 5.29
N GLN A 106 7.01 3.44 5.30
CA GLN A 106 6.50 4.75 5.74
C GLN A 106 6.75 4.98 7.24
N PHE A 107 6.85 3.91 8.02
CA PHE A 107 7.13 3.99 9.46
C PHE A 107 8.61 4.05 9.78
N THR A 108 9.46 3.66 8.84
CA THR A 108 10.87 3.39 9.15
C THR A 108 11.82 4.31 8.43
N ASN A 109 11.32 5.34 7.78
CA ASN A 109 12.09 6.22 6.89
C ASN A 109 12.85 5.46 5.78
N THR A 110 13.11 6.10 4.66
CA THR A 110 13.76 5.41 3.54
C THR A 110 15.16 4.89 3.93
N ILE A 111 15.51 3.76 3.34
CA ILE A 111 16.72 2.97 3.57
C ILE A 111 18.01 3.80 3.63
N GLU A 112 18.05 4.92 2.94
CA GLU A 112 19.27 5.73 2.77
C GLU A 112 19.47 6.73 3.93
N GLN A 113 18.53 6.85 4.90
CA GLN A 113 18.50 8.01 5.79
C GLN A 113 18.46 7.72 7.28
N VAL A 114 18.31 6.48 7.68
CA VAL A 114 18.22 6.17 9.11
C VAL A 114 19.31 5.19 9.49
N ASP A 115 20.21 5.65 10.37
CA ASP A 115 21.23 4.82 11.04
C ASP A 115 20.63 3.80 12.01
N LEU A 116 19.32 3.60 11.99
CA LEU A 116 18.68 2.60 12.83
C LEU A 116 18.86 1.20 12.25
N PRO A 117 19.29 0.24 13.08
CA PRO A 117 19.34 -1.16 12.70
C PRO A 117 17.99 -1.66 12.16
N LYS A 118 18.03 -2.58 11.20
CA LYS A 118 16.81 -3.18 10.62
C LYS A 118 15.85 -3.70 11.69
N GLN A 119 16.38 -4.28 12.75
CA GLN A 119 15.59 -4.84 13.85
C GLN A 119 14.77 -3.76 14.59
N GLU A 120 15.35 -2.61 14.87
CA GLU A 120 14.66 -1.51 15.56
C GLU A 120 13.53 -0.93 14.68
N ARG A 121 13.73 -0.91 13.37
CA ARG A 121 12.69 -0.50 12.42
C ARG A 121 11.52 -1.48 12.39
N ILE A 122 11.80 -2.77 12.42
CA ILE A 122 10.78 -3.82 12.52
C ILE A 122 10.00 -3.65 13.82
N GLU A 123 10.68 -3.49 14.96
CA GLU A 123 10.05 -3.32 16.27
C GLU A 123 9.13 -2.10 16.29
N PHE A 124 9.56 -0.97 15.72
CA PHE A 124 8.73 0.23 15.63
C PHE A 124 7.49 0.01 14.76
N ALA A 125 7.64 -0.62 13.59
CA ALA A 125 6.51 -0.95 12.72
C ALA A 125 5.53 -1.93 13.38
N LEU A 126 6.04 -2.93 14.13
CA LEU A 126 5.22 -3.87 14.88
C LEU A 126 4.36 -3.16 15.94
N GLU A 127 4.94 -2.18 16.67
CA GLU A 127 4.21 -1.42 17.70
C GLU A 127 3.03 -0.63 17.11
N ILE A 128 3.14 -0.16 15.87
CA ILE A 128 2.07 0.55 15.18
C ILE A 128 1.04 -0.44 14.64
N LEU A 129 1.50 -1.42 13.87
CA LEU A 129 0.62 -2.33 13.13
C LEU A 129 -0.21 -3.25 14.04
N LYS A 130 0.30 -3.63 15.22
CA LYS A 130 -0.46 -4.45 16.18
C LYS A 130 -1.75 -3.83 16.70
N GLN A 131 -2.01 -2.56 16.36
CA GLN A 131 -3.19 -1.83 16.81
C GLN A 131 -4.38 -1.95 15.84
N PHE A 132 -4.18 -2.57 14.67
CA PHE A 132 -5.16 -2.76 13.63
C PHE A 132 -5.41 -4.24 13.35
N ASP A 133 -6.56 -4.54 12.78
CA ASP A 133 -6.80 -5.80 12.09
C ASP A 133 -6.11 -5.74 10.72
N LEU A 134 -5.12 -6.60 10.53
CA LEU A 134 -4.21 -6.51 9.39
C LEU A 134 -4.67 -7.37 8.22
N ILE A 135 -4.49 -6.85 7.03
CA ILE A 135 -4.59 -7.60 5.78
C ILE A 135 -3.28 -7.45 5.04
N TRP A 136 -2.66 -8.55 4.71
CA TRP A 136 -1.44 -8.56 3.92
C TRP A 136 -1.76 -8.67 2.43
N PHE A 137 -1.46 -7.63 1.68
CA PHE A 137 -1.76 -7.54 0.26
C PHE A 137 -0.50 -7.53 -0.58
N GLN A 138 -0.36 -8.54 -1.45
CA GLN A 138 0.83 -8.75 -2.26
C GLN A 138 0.50 -8.96 -3.74
N ARG A 139 1.51 -8.76 -4.59
CA ARG A 139 1.52 -9.23 -5.98
C ARG A 139 2.34 -10.51 -6.12
N LYS A 140 1.80 -11.48 -6.86
CA LYS A 140 2.49 -12.72 -7.21
C LYS A 140 3.47 -12.47 -8.37
N ASP A 141 3.05 -11.72 -9.38
CA ASP A 141 3.90 -11.34 -10.52
C ASP A 141 4.84 -10.19 -10.10
N LYS A 142 5.99 -10.55 -9.55
CA LYS A 142 7.00 -9.61 -9.05
C LYS A 142 7.67 -8.81 -10.17
N ILE A 143 7.83 -9.39 -11.36
CA ILE A 143 8.43 -8.71 -12.51
C ILE A 143 7.51 -7.58 -12.97
N SER A 144 6.24 -7.88 -13.22
CA SER A 144 5.26 -6.85 -13.59
C SER A 144 5.09 -5.80 -12.50
N HIS A 145 5.16 -6.19 -11.22
CA HIS A 145 5.07 -5.25 -10.11
C HIS A 145 6.26 -4.28 -10.10
N PHE A 146 7.47 -4.78 -10.24
CA PHE A 146 8.68 -3.97 -10.34
C PHE A 146 8.65 -3.00 -11.51
N CYS A 147 8.33 -3.49 -12.71
CA CYS A 147 8.20 -2.66 -13.91
C CYS A 147 7.14 -1.58 -13.76
N PHE A 148 5.99 -1.92 -13.15
CA PHE A 148 4.92 -0.97 -12.88
C PHE A 148 5.34 0.12 -11.90
N GLU A 149 6.04 -0.24 -10.84
CA GLU A 149 6.54 0.72 -9.86
C GLU A 149 7.51 1.71 -10.50
N LEU A 150 8.50 1.22 -11.26
CA LEU A 150 9.47 2.10 -11.95
C LEU A 150 8.80 3.03 -12.96
N THR A 151 7.86 2.50 -13.75
CA THR A 151 7.10 3.32 -14.71
C THR A 151 6.34 4.43 -13.99
N ALA A 152 5.67 4.11 -12.88
CA ALA A 152 4.92 5.09 -12.10
C ALA A 152 5.83 6.13 -11.43
N MET A 153 7.01 5.74 -10.99
CA MET A 153 8.01 6.68 -10.44
C MET A 153 8.52 7.63 -11.53
N ALA A 154 8.88 7.12 -12.69
CA ALA A 154 9.34 7.92 -13.82
C ALA A 154 8.28 8.93 -14.27
N CYS A 155 7.02 8.50 -14.38
CA CYS A 155 5.90 9.38 -14.75
C CYS A 155 5.57 10.44 -13.66
N SER A 156 6.09 10.29 -12.46
CA SER A 156 5.87 11.24 -11.36
C SER A 156 6.96 12.31 -11.28
N GLN A 157 8.01 12.25 -12.11
CA GLN A 157 9.09 13.24 -12.12
C GLN A 157 8.61 14.60 -12.68
N PRO A 158 9.14 15.74 -12.18
CA PRO A 158 8.76 17.07 -12.64
C PRO A 158 8.97 17.29 -14.14
N ASP A 159 9.99 16.66 -14.69
CA ASP A 159 10.39 16.79 -16.10
C ASP A 159 9.58 15.90 -17.06
N TYR A 160 8.74 15.04 -16.51
CA TYR A 160 7.86 14.23 -17.34
C TYR A 160 6.79 15.11 -17.98
N PRO A 161 6.57 15.04 -19.31
CA PRO A 161 5.61 15.90 -19.99
C PRO A 161 4.21 15.77 -19.37
N ARG A 162 3.77 16.80 -18.64
CA ARG A 162 2.46 16.84 -17.93
C ARG A 162 1.28 17.10 -18.86
N ASP A 163 1.50 17.43 -20.12
CA ASP A 163 0.50 17.51 -21.18
C ASP A 163 -0.14 16.15 -21.48
N ARG A 164 0.43 15.10 -20.90
CA ARG A 164 -0.08 13.74 -20.90
C ARG A 164 -0.47 13.39 -19.47
N GLU A 165 -1.68 13.78 -19.07
CA GLU A 165 -2.25 13.35 -17.80
C GLU A 165 -2.30 11.82 -17.75
N PHE A 166 -1.19 11.20 -17.34
CA PHE A 166 -1.17 9.79 -17.02
C PHE A 166 -1.97 9.59 -15.74
N SER A 167 -3.22 9.28 -15.88
CA SER A 167 -4.03 8.81 -14.76
C SER A 167 -4.09 7.29 -14.81
N MET A 168 -3.47 6.63 -13.84
CA MET A 168 -3.62 5.18 -13.67
C MET A 168 -5.05 4.76 -13.32
N TYR A 169 -5.91 5.73 -13.01
CA TYR A 169 -7.28 5.54 -12.52
C TYR A 169 -8.36 5.94 -13.52
N ASP A 170 -7.98 6.61 -14.60
CA ASP A 170 -8.91 7.08 -15.62
C ASP A 170 -8.64 6.36 -16.94
N PRO A 171 -9.52 5.45 -17.39
CA PRO A 171 -9.34 4.73 -18.64
C PRO A 171 -9.24 5.64 -19.88
N GLU A 172 -9.91 6.79 -19.89
CA GLU A 172 -9.88 7.74 -21.00
C GLU A 172 -8.55 8.52 -21.04
N LYS A 173 -7.97 8.79 -19.87
CA LYS A 173 -6.65 9.45 -19.74
C LYS A 173 -5.47 8.50 -19.93
N ARG A 174 -5.73 7.21 -20.10
CA ARG A 174 -4.74 6.19 -20.49
C ARG A 174 -4.45 6.15 -21.97
N ALA A 175 -5.06 7.00 -22.78
CA ALA A 175 -4.64 7.16 -24.17
C ALA A 175 -3.14 7.48 -24.16
N THR A 176 -2.41 6.41 -24.08
CA THR A 176 -0.99 6.21 -23.93
C THR A 176 -0.19 7.24 -24.72
N PRO A 177 0.58 8.06 -24.03
CA PRO A 177 1.85 8.40 -24.61
C PRO A 177 2.58 7.07 -24.78
N LYS A 178 3.18 6.81 -25.93
CA LYS A 178 4.20 5.75 -25.98
C LYS A 178 5.15 6.05 -24.83
N PRO A 179 5.27 5.16 -23.85
CA PRO A 179 6.16 5.41 -22.72
C PRO A 179 7.53 5.66 -23.33
N GLN A 180 8.23 6.64 -22.78
CA GLN A 180 9.64 6.76 -23.10
C GLN A 180 10.28 5.43 -22.71
N SER A 181 11.23 4.98 -23.52
CA SER A 181 11.97 3.77 -23.20
C SER A 181 12.72 3.98 -21.89
N PHE A 182 12.46 3.15 -20.90
CA PHE A 182 13.16 3.15 -19.61
C PHE A 182 14.25 2.08 -19.61
N THR A 183 15.30 2.34 -18.83
CA THR A 183 16.31 1.33 -18.51
C THR A 183 16.31 1.18 -16.99
N ALA A 184 15.93 0.02 -16.49
CA ALA A 184 16.04 -0.29 -15.08
C ALA A 184 17.50 -0.54 -14.69
N THR A 185 17.87 -0.21 -13.46
CA THR A 185 19.20 -0.46 -12.93
C THR A 185 19.18 -1.54 -11.84
N GLU A 186 20.32 -2.20 -11.61
CA GLU A 186 20.47 -3.12 -10.47
C GLU A 186 20.14 -2.43 -9.14
N LYS A 187 20.47 -1.16 -8.99
CA LYS A 187 20.13 -0.38 -7.78
C LYS A 187 18.62 -0.23 -7.59
N ASP A 188 17.85 -0.09 -8.67
CA ASP A 188 16.39 -0.06 -8.59
C ASP A 188 15.84 -1.41 -8.15
N PHE A 189 16.42 -2.49 -8.68
CA PHE A 189 16.06 -3.86 -8.29
C PHE A 189 16.42 -4.14 -6.83
N GLU A 190 17.61 -3.79 -6.36
CA GLU A 190 18.01 -3.94 -4.95
C GLU A 190 17.05 -3.20 -4.01
N LYS A 191 16.64 -1.99 -4.35
CA LYS A 191 15.65 -1.21 -3.58
C LYS A 191 14.29 -1.90 -3.56
N TYR A 192 13.86 -2.45 -4.68
CA TYR A 192 12.60 -3.18 -4.77
C TYR A 192 12.62 -4.43 -3.90
N ILE A 193 13.64 -5.28 -4.05
CA ILE A 193 13.79 -6.52 -3.28
C ILE A 193 13.86 -6.22 -1.77
N PHE A 194 14.62 -5.21 -1.38
CA PHE A 194 14.69 -4.82 0.03
C PHE A 194 13.30 -4.49 0.61
N ARG A 195 12.45 -3.78 -0.13
CA ARG A 195 11.09 -3.45 0.34
C ARG A 195 10.19 -4.67 0.46
N GLU A 196 10.26 -5.56 -0.52
CA GLU A 196 9.51 -6.82 -0.50
C GLU A 196 9.94 -7.67 0.69
N GLU A 197 11.23 -7.94 0.83
CA GLU A 197 11.79 -8.73 1.94
C GLU A 197 11.51 -8.12 3.31
N PHE A 198 11.59 -6.80 3.44
CA PHE A 198 11.27 -6.11 4.68
C PHE A 198 9.79 -6.29 5.04
N THR A 199 8.89 -6.16 4.06
CA THR A 199 7.46 -6.34 4.26
C THR A 199 7.14 -7.79 4.60
N ASP A 200 7.73 -8.75 3.91
CA ASP A 200 7.55 -10.18 4.15
C ASP A 200 8.03 -10.56 5.57
N GLU A 201 9.21 -10.07 5.97
CA GLU A 201 9.73 -10.31 7.31
C GLU A 201 8.81 -9.70 8.37
N LEU A 202 8.38 -8.46 8.20
CA LEU A 202 7.47 -7.80 9.13
C LEU A 202 6.15 -8.55 9.25
N MET A 203 5.53 -8.92 8.12
CA MET A 203 4.25 -9.63 8.13
C MET A 203 4.36 -11.05 8.66
N SER A 204 5.55 -11.66 8.61
CA SER A 204 5.77 -12.98 9.21
C SER A 204 5.59 -13.02 10.75
N TRP A 205 5.50 -11.86 11.41
CA TRP A 205 5.23 -11.75 12.84
C TRP A 205 3.74 -11.77 13.17
N PHE A 206 2.88 -11.56 12.18
CA PHE A 206 1.44 -11.48 12.36
C PHE A 206 0.73 -12.72 11.81
N ASP A 207 -0.39 -13.05 12.44
CA ASP A 207 -1.36 -14.02 11.93
C ASP A 207 -2.49 -13.21 11.29
N ALA A 208 -2.36 -12.93 9.99
CA ALA A 208 -3.26 -12.08 9.22
C ALA A 208 -3.60 -12.73 7.87
N PRO A 209 -4.81 -12.52 7.34
CA PRO A 209 -5.17 -13.03 6.02
C PRO A 209 -4.29 -12.39 4.95
N GLN A 210 -3.85 -13.20 4.00
CA GLN A 210 -3.07 -12.78 2.86
C GLN A 210 -3.95 -12.77 1.62
N ILE A 211 -4.02 -11.62 0.95
CA ILE A 211 -4.70 -11.49 -0.34
C ILE A 211 -3.64 -11.29 -1.42
N ILE A 212 -3.72 -12.09 -2.45
CA ILE A 212 -2.90 -11.96 -3.66
C ILE A 212 -3.66 -11.08 -4.67
N TYR A 213 -2.99 -10.08 -5.23
CA TYR A 213 -3.60 -9.14 -6.19
C TYR A 213 -4.23 -9.84 -7.39
N GLU A 214 -3.55 -10.82 -7.97
CA GLU A 214 -4.01 -11.56 -9.13
C GLU A 214 -5.29 -12.34 -8.81
N ASP A 215 -5.35 -13.01 -7.66
CA ASP A 215 -6.53 -13.74 -7.20
C ASP A 215 -7.69 -12.77 -6.89
N PHE A 216 -7.39 -11.61 -6.28
CA PHE A 216 -8.37 -10.57 -6.01
C PHE A 216 -8.96 -9.97 -7.29
N ILE A 217 -8.19 -9.87 -8.36
CA ILE A 217 -8.71 -9.42 -9.65
C ILE A 217 -9.62 -10.46 -10.29
N GLU A 218 -9.29 -11.74 -10.15
CA GLU A 218 -10.05 -12.86 -10.70
C GLU A 218 -11.39 -13.02 -9.97
N ASP A 219 -11.37 -13.06 -8.62
CA ASP A 219 -12.59 -13.18 -7.81
C ASP A 219 -12.50 -12.35 -6.51
N ARG A 220 -12.97 -11.12 -6.60
CA ARG A 220 -12.96 -10.15 -5.49
C ARG A 220 -13.83 -10.60 -4.33
N ASP A 221 -15.02 -11.14 -4.67
CA ASP A 221 -16.00 -11.51 -3.67
C ASP A 221 -15.47 -12.68 -2.84
N ALA A 222 -14.83 -13.68 -3.48
CA ALA A 222 -14.19 -14.78 -2.78
C ALA A 222 -13.07 -14.31 -1.84
N CYS A 223 -12.18 -13.45 -2.31
CA CYS A 223 -11.11 -12.90 -1.47
C CYS A 223 -11.64 -12.10 -0.27
N ILE A 224 -12.71 -11.33 -0.45
CA ILE A 224 -13.31 -10.58 0.66
C ILE A 224 -14.11 -11.49 1.59
N MET A 225 -14.70 -12.57 1.10
CA MET A 225 -15.30 -13.59 1.97
C MET A 225 -14.26 -14.24 2.89
N GLU A 226 -13.06 -14.52 2.42
CA GLU A 226 -11.98 -15.04 3.27
C GLU A 226 -11.62 -14.06 4.40
N VAL A 227 -11.55 -12.75 4.10
CA VAL A 227 -11.35 -11.72 5.12
C VAL A 227 -12.52 -11.67 6.10
N ALA A 228 -13.76 -11.74 5.58
CA ALA A 228 -14.96 -11.73 6.39
C ALA A 228 -15.00 -12.90 7.37
N GLU A 229 -14.68 -14.10 6.91
CA GLU A 229 -14.60 -15.31 7.73
C GLU A 229 -13.47 -15.22 8.76
N TRP A 230 -12.30 -14.69 8.36
CA TRP A 230 -11.16 -14.53 9.27
C TRP A 230 -11.48 -13.64 10.48
N TYR A 231 -12.18 -12.54 10.23
CA TYR A 231 -12.51 -11.55 11.25
C TYR A 231 -13.92 -11.69 11.84
N ASP A 232 -14.69 -12.70 11.40
CA ASP A 232 -16.06 -12.95 11.84
C ASP A 232 -16.98 -11.73 11.62
N ILE A 233 -16.91 -11.14 10.42
CA ILE A 233 -17.70 -9.99 9.99
C ILE A 233 -18.58 -10.37 8.81
N LYS A 234 -19.72 -9.68 8.68
CA LYS A 234 -20.66 -9.93 7.59
C LYS A 234 -20.45 -8.94 6.45
N PRO A 235 -20.11 -9.40 5.22
CA PRO A 235 -19.98 -8.52 4.07
C PRO A 235 -21.36 -8.13 3.51
N ASP A 236 -21.45 -6.93 2.93
CA ASP A 236 -22.61 -6.43 2.17
C ASP A 236 -22.16 -6.14 0.74
N PHE A 237 -22.20 -7.17 -0.11
CA PHE A 237 -21.80 -7.04 -1.50
C PHE A 237 -22.84 -6.24 -2.30
N LYS A 238 -22.42 -5.11 -2.89
CA LYS A 238 -23.26 -4.27 -3.76
C LYS A 238 -22.82 -4.42 -5.20
N GLU A 239 -23.77 -4.59 -6.13
CA GLU A 239 -23.50 -4.77 -7.56
C GLU A 239 -22.66 -3.63 -8.19
N GLU A 240 -22.75 -2.42 -7.64
CA GLU A 240 -22.04 -1.23 -8.13
C GLU A 240 -20.52 -1.24 -7.89
N ASN A 241 -19.97 -2.26 -7.24
CA ASN A 241 -18.56 -2.33 -6.89
C ASN A 241 -17.65 -2.84 -8.03
N LYS A 242 -18.16 -2.96 -9.25
CA LYS A 242 -17.38 -3.47 -10.40
C LYS A 242 -16.62 -2.34 -11.10
N ARG A 243 -15.38 -2.08 -10.69
CA ARG A 243 -14.44 -1.32 -11.52
C ARG A 243 -13.86 -2.19 -12.63
N GLU A 244 -13.63 -1.60 -13.80
CA GLU A 244 -12.87 -2.26 -14.85
C GLU A 244 -11.43 -2.50 -14.38
N ILE A 245 -10.95 -3.72 -14.62
CA ILE A 245 -9.57 -4.11 -14.34
C ILE A 245 -8.66 -3.41 -15.34
N ILE A 246 -7.65 -2.77 -14.81
CA ILE A 246 -6.62 -2.14 -15.62
C ILE A 246 -5.58 -3.18 -15.98
N HIS A 247 -5.54 -3.61 -17.23
CA HIS A 247 -4.49 -4.52 -17.70
C HIS A 247 -3.12 -3.83 -17.65
N ASN A 248 -2.11 -4.59 -17.24
CA ASN A 248 -0.72 -4.12 -17.29
C ASN A 248 -0.33 -3.84 -18.75
N PRO A 249 0.44 -2.78 -19.02
CA PRO A 249 1.01 -2.56 -20.34
C PRO A 249 2.01 -3.67 -20.68
N ASP A 250 2.36 -3.80 -21.95
CA ASP A 250 3.46 -4.66 -22.37
C ASP A 250 4.80 -4.02 -21.97
N TYR A 251 5.39 -4.50 -20.89
CA TYR A 251 6.65 -3.97 -20.37
C TYR A 251 7.84 -4.25 -21.27
N THR A 252 7.75 -5.21 -22.21
CA THR A 252 8.81 -5.47 -23.19
C THR A 252 8.98 -4.30 -24.17
N GLU A 253 7.92 -3.52 -24.40
CA GLU A 253 7.96 -2.31 -25.21
C GLU A 253 8.43 -1.08 -24.44
N ILE A 254 8.37 -1.12 -23.10
CA ILE A 254 8.68 0.00 -22.20
C ILE A 254 10.14 -0.03 -21.76
N PHE A 255 10.64 -1.20 -21.38
CA PHE A 255 11.99 -1.35 -20.83
C PHE A 255 12.99 -1.83 -21.88
N THR A 256 14.04 -1.04 -22.13
CA THR A 256 15.09 -1.37 -23.08
C THR A 256 15.88 -2.62 -22.67
N ASN A 257 15.91 -2.93 -21.39
CA ASN A 257 16.61 -4.08 -20.81
C ASN A 257 15.67 -5.09 -20.12
N TYR A 258 14.45 -5.27 -20.65
CA TYR A 258 13.47 -6.17 -20.04
C TYR A 258 13.99 -7.60 -19.84
N LYS A 259 14.74 -8.13 -20.80
CA LYS A 259 15.35 -9.46 -20.67
C LYS A 259 16.36 -9.57 -19.53
N GLU A 260 17.09 -8.49 -19.24
CA GLU A 260 17.98 -8.42 -18.10
C GLU A 260 17.19 -8.39 -16.80
N ILE A 261 16.10 -7.61 -16.74
CA ILE A 261 15.15 -7.61 -15.59
C ILE A 261 14.68 -9.03 -15.29
N GLU A 262 14.25 -9.80 -16.29
CA GLU A 262 13.83 -11.20 -16.08
C GLU A 262 14.93 -12.06 -15.44
N THR A 263 16.20 -11.77 -15.67
CA THR A 263 17.31 -12.53 -15.08
C THR A 263 17.52 -12.21 -13.60
N TRP A 264 17.19 -10.99 -13.15
CA TRP A 264 17.31 -10.58 -11.75
C TRP A 264 16.33 -11.30 -10.82
N PHE A 265 15.23 -11.81 -11.36
CA PHE A 265 14.19 -12.51 -10.60
C PHE A 265 14.33 -14.05 -10.62
N ARG A 266 15.37 -14.60 -11.28
CA ARG A 266 15.68 -16.03 -11.33
C ARG A 266 16.62 -16.45 -10.21
#